data_9cb991a7691894005aa9d3f97a05df61
#
_entry.id   9cb991a7691894005aa9d3f97a05df61
#
_cell.length_a   1.000
_cell.length_b   1.000
_cell.length_c   1.000
_cell.angle_alpha   90.00
_cell.angle_beta   90.00
_cell.angle_gamma   90.00
#
_symmetry.space_group_name_H-M   'P 1'
#
loop_
_entity.id
_entity.type
_entity.pdbx_description
1 polymer ?
#
loop_
_entity_poly.entity_id
_entity_poly.type
_entity_poly.pdbx_seq_one_letter_code
_entity_poly.pdbx_strand_id
1 'polypeptide(L)'
;KGMVKDTSSWIYSLTPADIEELEAAARSFKDSGLPLGLISRALFPLPEFGNFLRQLQTDLRKGKGFKLIRGLPVRRYSAEVYATIFCGIGSHLGSARSQNAAGHLLGHVRDIGADVNDPNSRIYQTTARQSFHTDSCDVVGLLCLKEAKEGGDSMLASSVTAYNEIAKRRPDLVPALFEPVATDRRGEVPEGQDPFFMIPVFS
;
A
#
# COMPACT_ATOMS: atom_id res chain seq x y z
N LYS A 1 -9.63 -17.73 11.17
CA LYS A 1 -9.84 -18.99 10.41
C LYS A 1 -11.00 -18.91 9.40
N GLY A 2 -12.04 -18.07 9.60
CA GLY A 2 -13.17 -17.93 8.69
C GLY A 2 -12.85 -17.25 7.36
N MET A 3 -12.01 -16.21 7.34
CA MET A 3 -11.69 -15.44 6.15
C MET A 3 -10.94 -16.23 5.07
N VAL A 4 -10.19 -17.26 5.43
CA VAL A 4 -9.49 -18.13 4.46
C VAL A 4 -10.48 -18.97 3.67
N LYS A 5 -11.64 -19.28 4.23
CA LYS A 5 -12.68 -20.11 3.60
C LYS A 5 -13.66 -19.29 2.74
N ASP A 6 -13.93 -18.04 3.13
CA ASP A 6 -14.79 -17.12 2.38
C ASP A 6 -13.95 -16.01 1.73
N THR A 7 -13.45 -16.30 0.55
CA THR A 7 -12.63 -15.36 -0.23
C THR A 7 -13.49 -14.30 -0.93
N SER A 8 -14.76 -14.54 -1.17
CA SER A 8 -15.68 -13.60 -1.84
C SER A 8 -15.80 -12.28 -1.09
N SER A 9 -15.68 -12.33 0.22
CA SER A 9 -15.81 -11.16 1.10
C SER A 9 -14.60 -10.18 1.01
N TRP A 10 -13.45 -10.61 0.48
CA TRP A 10 -12.24 -9.78 0.39
C TRP A 10 -11.54 -9.81 -0.96
N ILE A 11 -12.00 -10.64 -1.91
CA ILE A 11 -11.55 -10.60 -3.31
C ILE A 11 -12.61 -9.89 -4.15
N TYR A 12 -12.16 -9.01 -5.02
CA TYR A 12 -12.94 -8.41 -6.09
C TYR A 12 -12.25 -8.70 -7.42
N SER A 13 -12.97 -9.32 -8.35
CA SER A 13 -12.46 -9.56 -9.70
C SER A 13 -12.99 -8.49 -10.64
N LEU A 14 -12.10 -7.74 -11.27
CA LEU A 14 -12.46 -6.71 -12.24
C LEU A 14 -13.27 -7.34 -13.39
N THR A 15 -14.37 -6.74 -13.71
CA THR A 15 -15.17 -7.06 -14.89
C THR A 15 -14.56 -6.44 -16.13
N PRO A 16 -14.93 -6.89 -17.36
CA PRO A 16 -14.52 -6.20 -18.58
C PRO A 16 -14.89 -4.70 -18.59
N ALA A 17 -16.06 -4.34 -18.08
CA ALA A 17 -16.49 -2.95 -17.98
C ALA A 17 -15.61 -2.12 -17.04
N ASP A 18 -15.20 -2.66 -15.89
CA ASP A 18 -14.26 -1.98 -14.99
C ASP A 18 -12.92 -1.73 -15.69
N ILE A 19 -12.43 -2.71 -16.45
CA ILE A 19 -11.16 -2.59 -17.18
C ILE A 19 -11.27 -1.52 -18.28
N GLU A 20 -12.34 -1.51 -19.05
CA GLU A 20 -12.60 -0.51 -20.09
C GLU A 20 -12.66 0.90 -19.51
N GLU A 21 -13.33 1.08 -18.37
CA GLU A 21 -13.42 2.34 -17.66
C GLU A 21 -12.06 2.83 -17.16
N LEU A 22 -11.27 1.94 -16.55
CA LEU A 22 -9.90 2.23 -16.10
C LEU A 22 -8.98 2.61 -17.27
N GLU A 23 -9.06 1.89 -18.38
CA GLU A 23 -8.28 2.19 -19.60
C GLU A 23 -8.68 3.51 -20.24
N ALA A 24 -9.97 3.82 -20.27
CA ALA A 24 -10.48 5.09 -20.81
C ALA A 24 -10.00 6.28 -19.95
N ALA A 25 -10.11 6.17 -18.63
CA ALA A 25 -9.63 7.19 -17.70
C ALA A 25 -8.10 7.39 -17.81
N ALA A 26 -7.34 6.29 -17.95
CA ALA A 26 -5.88 6.36 -18.11
C ALA A 26 -5.49 7.05 -19.44
N ARG A 27 -6.17 6.74 -20.55
CA ARG A 27 -5.95 7.43 -21.82
C ARG A 27 -6.23 8.93 -21.68
N SER A 28 -7.40 9.29 -21.16
CA SER A 28 -7.78 10.69 -20.96
C SER A 28 -6.78 11.47 -20.12
N PHE A 29 -6.30 10.88 -19.03
CA PHE A 29 -5.29 11.51 -18.19
C PHE A 29 -3.96 11.69 -18.95
N LYS A 30 -3.50 10.68 -19.67
CA LYS A 30 -2.26 10.76 -20.47
C LYS A 30 -2.35 11.79 -21.58
N ASP A 31 -3.49 11.86 -22.27
CA ASP A 31 -3.73 12.84 -23.35
C ASP A 31 -3.73 14.28 -22.83
N SER A 32 -4.01 14.50 -21.55
CA SER A 32 -3.89 15.82 -20.92
C SER A 32 -2.45 16.33 -20.81
N GLY A 33 -1.46 15.46 -20.93
CA GLY A 33 -0.02 15.78 -20.76
C GLY A 33 0.38 16.15 -19.33
N LEU A 34 -0.50 16.00 -18.35
CA LEU A 34 -0.22 16.33 -16.97
C LEU A 34 0.74 15.28 -16.34
N PRO A 35 1.65 15.72 -15.47
CA PRO A 35 2.51 14.79 -14.74
C PRO A 35 1.70 13.93 -13.76
N LEU A 36 2.12 12.66 -13.57
CA LEU A 36 1.44 11.68 -12.73
C LEU A 36 1.16 12.18 -11.31
N GLY A 37 2.03 13.05 -10.78
CA GLY A 37 1.87 13.64 -9.45
C GLY A 37 0.63 14.54 -9.27
N LEU A 38 0.01 14.98 -10.37
CA LEU A 38 -1.22 15.78 -10.34
C LEU A 38 -2.49 14.93 -10.49
N ILE A 39 -2.35 13.60 -10.60
CA ILE A 39 -3.52 12.73 -10.72
C ILE A 39 -4.46 12.90 -9.53
N SER A 40 -5.73 13.02 -9.82
CA SER A 40 -6.76 13.21 -8.81
C SER A 40 -8.05 12.54 -9.26
N ARG A 41 -8.97 12.36 -8.33
CA ARG A 41 -10.30 11.81 -8.65
C ARG A 41 -11.03 12.60 -9.76
N ALA A 42 -10.82 13.90 -9.83
CA ALA A 42 -11.43 14.74 -10.86
C ALA A 42 -10.79 14.53 -12.24
N LEU A 43 -9.47 14.29 -12.28
CA LEU A 43 -8.69 14.08 -13.50
C LEU A 43 -8.66 12.61 -13.94
N PHE A 44 -9.13 11.71 -13.10
CA PHE A 44 -9.25 10.27 -13.37
C PHE A 44 -10.67 9.81 -13.01
N PRO A 45 -11.69 10.24 -13.75
CA PRO A 45 -13.09 9.97 -13.41
C PRO A 45 -13.43 8.49 -13.62
N LEU A 46 -14.08 7.90 -12.62
CA LEU A 46 -14.57 6.52 -12.64
C LEU A 46 -16.06 6.55 -12.23
N PRO A 47 -16.99 6.81 -13.16
CA PRO A 47 -18.40 6.94 -12.84
C PRO A 47 -19.02 5.69 -12.21
N GLU A 48 -18.70 4.50 -12.72
CA GLU A 48 -19.23 3.23 -12.22
C GLU A 48 -18.30 2.55 -11.22
N PHE A 49 -17.06 2.28 -11.58
CA PHE A 49 -16.08 1.65 -10.70
C PHE A 49 -15.76 2.50 -9.46
N GLY A 50 -15.89 3.81 -9.56
CA GLY A 50 -15.76 4.73 -8.43
C GLY A 50 -16.80 4.48 -7.31
N ASN A 51 -17.95 3.87 -7.62
CA ASN A 51 -18.93 3.45 -6.60
C ASN A 51 -18.35 2.33 -5.74
N PHE A 52 -17.73 1.32 -6.37
CA PHE A 52 -17.00 0.26 -5.69
C PHE A 52 -15.86 0.82 -4.83
N LEU A 53 -15.06 1.76 -5.35
CA LEU A 53 -13.95 2.35 -4.61
C LEU A 53 -14.41 3.16 -3.39
N ARG A 54 -15.56 3.83 -3.44
CA ARG A 54 -16.16 4.49 -2.26
C ARG A 54 -16.58 3.47 -1.18
N GLN A 55 -17.17 2.36 -1.59
CA GLN A 55 -17.49 1.28 -0.66
C GLN A 55 -16.22 0.67 -0.09
N LEU A 56 -15.21 0.43 -0.93
CA LEU A 56 -13.91 -0.07 -0.50
C LEU A 56 -13.25 0.85 0.54
N GLN A 57 -13.27 2.17 0.34
CA GLN A 57 -12.75 3.13 1.32
C GLN A 57 -13.44 2.96 2.69
N THR A 58 -14.74 2.71 2.70
CA THR A 58 -15.49 2.44 3.93
C THR A 58 -15.09 1.11 4.55
N ASP A 59 -14.94 0.06 3.74
CA ASP A 59 -14.57 -1.28 4.19
C ASP A 59 -13.13 -1.32 4.75
N LEU A 60 -12.20 -0.54 4.16
CA LEU A 60 -10.84 -0.40 4.67
C LEU A 60 -10.81 0.26 6.06
N ARG A 61 -11.68 1.25 6.30
CA ARG A 61 -11.70 2.01 7.56
C ARG A 61 -12.54 1.35 8.67
N LYS A 62 -13.64 0.70 8.31
CA LYS A 62 -14.66 0.21 9.27
C LYS A 62 -14.93 -1.28 9.18
N GLY A 63 -14.41 -1.94 8.16
CA GLY A 63 -14.60 -3.35 7.87
C GLY A 63 -13.38 -4.20 8.15
N LYS A 64 -13.02 -5.04 7.17
CA LYS A 64 -11.92 -6.00 7.29
C LYS A 64 -10.52 -5.37 7.23
N GLY A 65 -10.40 -4.14 6.74
CA GLY A 65 -9.15 -3.42 6.62
C GLY A 65 -8.28 -3.83 5.42
N PHE A 66 -8.74 -4.70 4.54
CA PHE A 66 -8.02 -5.08 3.32
C PHE A 66 -8.94 -5.57 2.21
N LYS A 67 -8.47 -5.50 0.97
CA LYS A 67 -9.14 -6.00 -0.23
C LYS A 67 -8.11 -6.45 -1.25
N LEU A 68 -8.37 -7.54 -1.94
CA LEU A 68 -7.60 -7.98 -3.10
C LEU A 68 -8.42 -7.71 -4.37
N ILE A 69 -7.91 -6.85 -5.24
CA ILE A 69 -8.51 -6.62 -6.57
C ILE A 69 -7.72 -7.45 -7.58
N ARG A 70 -8.40 -8.27 -8.36
CA ARG A 70 -7.80 -9.16 -9.36
C ARG A 70 -8.28 -8.82 -10.77
N GLY A 71 -7.48 -9.22 -11.75
CA GLY A 71 -7.89 -9.21 -13.15
C GLY A 71 -7.39 -8.02 -13.96
N LEU A 72 -6.62 -7.09 -13.37
CA LEU A 72 -5.98 -6.04 -14.16
C LEU A 72 -4.94 -6.68 -15.10
N PRO A 73 -5.08 -6.53 -16.44
CA PRO A 73 -4.20 -7.18 -17.41
C PRO A 73 -2.86 -6.44 -17.57
N VAL A 74 -2.09 -6.31 -16.47
CA VAL A 74 -0.86 -5.51 -16.40
C VAL A 74 0.16 -5.81 -17.50
N ARG A 75 0.19 -7.05 -18.02
CA ARG A 75 1.10 -7.45 -19.10
C ARG A 75 0.77 -6.82 -20.46
N ARG A 76 -0.44 -6.27 -20.63
CA ARG A 76 -0.86 -5.56 -21.84
C ARG A 76 -0.45 -4.09 -21.85
N TYR A 77 0.00 -3.57 -20.71
CA TYR A 77 0.23 -2.15 -20.52
C TYR A 77 1.72 -1.82 -20.48
N SER A 78 2.05 -0.62 -20.99
CA SER A 78 3.34 -0.01 -20.71
C SER A 78 3.44 0.39 -19.23
N ALA A 79 4.66 0.63 -18.76
CA ALA A 79 4.93 1.07 -17.39
C ALA A 79 4.12 2.32 -17.03
N GLU A 80 4.03 3.26 -17.95
CA GLU A 80 3.28 4.50 -17.76
C GLU A 80 1.78 4.25 -17.60
N VAL A 81 1.18 3.35 -18.38
CA VAL A 81 -0.26 3.06 -18.33
C VAL A 81 -0.63 2.39 -17.02
N TYR A 82 0.08 1.33 -16.60
CA TYR A 82 -0.27 0.68 -15.33
C TYR A 82 0.02 1.57 -14.11
N ALA A 83 1.05 2.43 -14.16
CA ALA A 83 1.30 3.42 -13.13
C ALA A 83 0.14 4.45 -13.04
N THR A 84 -0.33 4.92 -14.20
CA THR A 84 -1.47 5.84 -14.26
C THR A 84 -2.75 5.20 -13.70
N ILE A 85 -3.07 3.96 -14.10
CA ILE A 85 -4.23 3.23 -13.57
C ILE A 85 -4.11 3.05 -12.05
N PHE A 86 -2.94 2.63 -11.57
CA PHE A 86 -2.72 2.40 -10.15
C PHE A 86 -2.84 3.66 -9.31
N CYS A 87 -2.20 4.76 -9.73
CA CYS A 87 -2.33 6.05 -9.08
C CYS A 87 -3.76 6.62 -9.20
N GLY A 88 -4.42 6.40 -10.35
CA GLY A 88 -5.81 6.78 -10.56
C GLY A 88 -6.76 6.10 -9.57
N ILE A 89 -6.66 4.78 -9.40
CA ILE A 89 -7.41 4.04 -8.37
C ILE A 89 -7.09 4.61 -6.98
N GLY A 90 -5.80 4.82 -6.68
CA GLY A 90 -5.34 5.39 -5.42
C GLY A 90 -5.98 6.76 -5.12
N SER A 91 -6.15 7.62 -6.12
CA SER A 91 -6.75 8.96 -5.97
C SER A 91 -8.21 8.93 -5.53
N HIS A 92 -8.91 7.81 -5.73
CA HIS A 92 -10.28 7.59 -5.22
C HIS A 92 -10.30 7.09 -3.77
N LEU A 93 -9.18 6.57 -3.27
CA LEU A 93 -9.07 6.06 -1.90
C LEU A 93 -8.48 7.09 -0.94
N GLY A 94 -7.61 7.97 -1.41
CA GLY A 94 -6.97 8.99 -0.59
C GLY A 94 -5.95 9.81 -1.35
N SER A 95 -5.15 10.57 -0.63
CA SER A 95 -4.05 11.37 -1.18
C SER A 95 -2.75 10.57 -1.16
N ALA A 96 -2.04 10.54 -2.28
CA ALA A 96 -0.75 9.86 -2.37
C ALA A 96 0.30 10.53 -1.46
N ARG A 97 1.14 9.70 -0.82
CA ARG A 97 2.29 10.14 -0.03
C ARG A 97 3.57 9.86 -0.81
N SER A 98 4.57 10.70 -0.63
CA SER A 98 5.92 10.43 -1.14
C SER A 98 6.46 9.11 -0.58
N GLN A 99 7.04 8.30 -1.45
CA GLN A 99 7.62 6.99 -1.10
C GLN A 99 9.11 7.06 -0.74
N ASN A 100 9.74 8.20 -1.00
CA ASN A 100 11.16 8.44 -0.68
C ASN A 100 11.47 9.94 -0.64
N ALA A 101 12.68 10.28 -0.20
CA ALA A 101 13.14 11.67 -0.12
C ALA A 101 13.16 12.41 -1.47
N ALA A 102 13.21 11.71 -2.60
CA ALA A 102 13.12 12.31 -3.94
C ALA A 102 11.69 12.69 -4.36
N GLY A 103 10.68 12.42 -3.52
CA GLY A 103 9.29 12.78 -3.80
C GLY A 103 8.55 11.82 -4.73
N HIS A 104 9.09 10.63 -5.01
CA HIS A 104 8.42 9.66 -5.88
C HIS A 104 7.11 9.17 -5.24
N LEU A 105 6.04 9.13 -6.02
CA LEU A 105 4.73 8.61 -5.58
C LEU A 105 4.62 7.10 -5.64
N LEU A 106 5.46 6.44 -6.45
CA LEU A 106 5.50 4.99 -6.60
C LEU A 106 6.85 4.45 -6.17
N GLY A 107 6.84 3.48 -5.28
CA GLY A 107 8.00 2.66 -4.92
C GLY A 107 8.04 1.37 -5.73
N HIS A 108 9.22 0.95 -6.13
CA HIS A 108 9.42 -0.32 -6.82
C HIS A 108 9.91 -1.39 -5.84
N VAL A 109 9.06 -2.38 -5.57
CA VAL A 109 9.42 -3.55 -4.76
C VAL A 109 10.06 -4.58 -5.70
N ARG A 110 11.38 -4.68 -5.66
CA ARG A 110 12.15 -5.64 -6.46
C ARG A 110 13.55 -5.82 -5.88
N ASP A 111 14.09 -7.01 -6.05
CA ASP A 111 15.50 -7.25 -5.78
C ASP A 111 16.38 -6.47 -6.79
N ILE A 112 17.27 -5.64 -6.26
CA ILE A 112 18.30 -4.91 -7.02
C ILE A 112 19.71 -5.31 -6.59
N GLY A 113 19.83 -6.39 -5.80
CA GLY A 113 21.10 -6.86 -5.23
C GLY A 113 21.61 -6.00 -4.07
N ALA A 114 20.73 -5.25 -3.40
CA ALA A 114 21.13 -4.45 -2.24
C ALA A 114 21.60 -5.35 -1.09
N ASP A 115 22.62 -4.89 -0.34
CA ASP A 115 23.10 -5.61 0.84
C ASP A 115 22.10 -5.49 1.99
N VAL A 116 21.60 -6.62 2.47
CA VAL A 116 20.66 -6.69 3.60
C VAL A 116 21.28 -6.20 4.91
N ASN A 117 22.60 -6.22 5.02
CA ASN A 117 23.33 -5.78 6.22
C ASN A 117 23.66 -4.27 6.21
N ASP A 118 23.46 -3.58 5.08
CA ASP A 118 23.60 -2.14 5.01
C ASP A 118 22.37 -1.50 5.70
N PRO A 119 22.55 -0.72 6.79
CA PRO A 119 21.42 -0.07 7.50
C PRO A 119 20.62 0.89 6.63
N ASN A 120 21.16 1.38 5.52
CA ASN A 120 20.46 2.25 4.58
C ASN A 120 19.69 1.46 3.50
N SER A 121 19.96 0.16 3.36
CA SER A 121 19.23 -0.70 2.42
C SER A 121 17.80 -0.93 2.89
N ARG A 122 16.87 -0.92 1.96
CA ARG A 122 15.47 -1.29 2.22
C ARG A 122 15.28 -2.79 1.91
N ILE A 123 14.66 -3.53 2.81
CA ILE A 123 14.46 -4.99 2.67
C ILE A 123 13.75 -5.33 1.35
N TYR A 124 12.81 -4.49 0.90
CA TYR A 124 12.09 -4.70 -0.37
C TYR A 124 12.98 -4.57 -1.63
N GLN A 125 14.24 -4.18 -1.47
CA GLN A 125 15.27 -4.11 -2.52
C GLN A 125 16.18 -5.34 -2.52
N THR A 126 15.89 -6.33 -1.69
CA THR A 126 16.67 -7.56 -1.50
C THR A 126 15.77 -8.79 -1.67
N THR A 127 16.38 -9.98 -1.65
CA THR A 127 15.66 -11.27 -1.59
C THR A 127 15.22 -11.66 -0.18
N ALA A 128 15.57 -10.87 0.84
CA ALA A 128 15.27 -11.21 2.23
C ALA A 128 13.78 -11.13 2.55
N ARG A 129 13.32 -12.02 3.43
CA ARG A 129 11.96 -12.00 3.94
C ARG A 129 11.72 -10.75 4.78
N GLN A 130 10.69 -9.98 4.45
CA GLN A 130 10.25 -8.86 5.26
C GLN A 130 9.37 -9.34 6.42
N SER A 131 9.65 -8.89 7.63
CA SER A 131 8.83 -9.17 8.81
C SER A 131 7.49 -8.42 8.74
N PHE A 132 6.53 -8.83 9.60
CA PHE A 132 5.29 -8.07 9.75
C PHE A 132 5.60 -6.65 10.23
N HIS A 133 5.02 -5.67 9.58
CA HIS A 133 5.17 -4.23 9.86
C HIS A 133 3.91 -3.50 9.42
N THR A 134 3.80 -2.26 9.82
CA THR A 134 2.87 -1.26 9.28
C THR A 134 3.67 -0.16 8.61
N ASP A 135 3.13 0.42 7.55
CA ASP A 135 3.69 1.62 6.95
C ASP A 135 3.09 2.88 7.58
N SER A 136 3.80 4.02 7.49
CA SER A 136 3.38 5.30 8.07
C SER A 136 2.31 5.99 7.21
N CYS A 137 1.23 5.28 6.89
CA CYS A 137 0.09 5.80 6.11
C CYS A 137 -1.20 5.06 6.47
N ASP A 138 -2.36 5.64 6.12
CA ASP A 138 -3.67 5.06 6.42
C ASP A 138 -4.00 3.85 5.54
N VAL A 139 -3.53 3.85 4.29
CA VAL A 139 -3.78 2.77 3.33
C VAL A 139 -2.54 2.52 2.49
N VAL A 140 -2.13 1.26 2.39
CA VAL A 140 -1.07 0.80 1.49
C VAL A 140 -1.71 0.13 0.28
N GLY A 141 -1.26 0.50 -0.91
CA GLY A 141 -1.60 -0.18 -2.15
C GLY A 141 -0.38 -0.87 -2.74
N LEU A 142 -0.54 -2.10 -3.20
CA LEU A 142 0.49 -2.84 -3.93
C LEU A 142 -0.09 -3.33 -5.26
N LEU A 143 0.63 -3.11 -6.35
CA LEU A 143 0.31 -3.64 -7.67
C LEU A 143 1.32 -4.71 -8.05
N CYS A 144 0.87 -5.96 -8.15
CA CYS A 144 1.70 -7.06 -8.61
C CYS A 144 1.84 -7.01 -10.15
N LEU A 145 3.02 -6.66 -10.64
CA LEU A 145 3.35 -6.65 -12.07
C LEU A 145 3.86 -8.02 -12.55
N LYS A 146 4.55 -8.73 -11.65
CA LYS A 146 5.13 -10.04 -11.91
C LYS A 146 5.24 -10.81 -10.60
N GLU A 147 4.81 -12.05 -10.62
CA GLU A 147 5.00 -12.95 -9.48
C GLU A 147 6.49 -13.33 -9.34
N ALA A 148 6.92 -13.53 -8.09
CA ALA A 148 8.25 -14.06 -7.81
C ALA A 148 8.36 -15.49 -8.37
N LYS A 149 9.56 -15.90 -8.76
CA LYS A 149 9.83 -17.28 -9.21
C LYS A 149 9.61 -18.27 -8.06
N GLU A 150 9.94 -17.85 -6.85
CA GLU A 150 9.83 -18.64 -5.63
C GLU A 150 9.63 -17.69 -4.45
N GLY A 151 8.78 -18.05 -3.49
CA GLY A 151 8.43 -17.19 -2.35
C GLY A 151 7.58 -15.98 -2.76
N GLY A 152 7.74 -14.88 -2.02
CA GLY A 152 7.04 -13.60 -2.30
C GLY A 152 5.59 -13.58 -1.82
N ASP A 153 5.15 -14.57 -1.05
CA ASP A 153 3.79 -14.61 -0.49
C ASP A 153 3.54 -13.44 0.47
N SER A 154 2.43 -12.75 0.27
CA SER A 154 1.96 -11.70 1.17
C SER A 154 1.16 -12.30 2.32
N MET A 155 1.55 -11.98 3.55
CA MET A 155 0.83 -12.40 4.75
C MET A 155 0.23 -11.18 5.44
N LEU A 156 -1.01 -11.31 5.90
CA LEU A 156 -1.70 -10.27 6.63
C LEU A 156 -2.02 -10.71 8.04
N ALA A 157 -1.81 -9.81 9.00
CA ALA A 157 -2.22 -9.96 10.38
C ALA A 157 -2.91 -8.69 10.85
N SER A 158 -3.92 -8.82 11.72
CA SER A 158 -4.58 -7.68 12.31
C SER A 158 -3.78 -7.14 13.49
N SER A 159 -3.38 -5.86 13.45
CA SER A 159 -2.73 -5.16 14.57
C SER A 159 -3.62 -5.12 15.81
N VAL A 160 -4.94 -4.94 15.62
CA VAL A 160 -5.92 -4.99 16.72
C VAL A 160 -5.96 -6.38 17.36
N THR A 161 -5.87 -7.45 16.56
CA THR A 161 -5.78 -8.81 17.12
C THR A 161 -4.48 -9.01 17.90
N ALA A 162 -3.36 -8.48 17.39
CA ALA A 162 -2.08 -8.53 18.09
C ALA A 162 -2.17 -7.81 19.45
N TYR A 163 -2.74 -6.60 19.47
CA TYR A 163 -3.01 -5.87 20.71
C TYR A 163 -3.87 -6.68 21.69
N ASN A 164 -4.99 -7.22 21.24
CA ASN A 164 -5.91 -7.99 22.10
C ASN A 164 -5.23 -9.24 22.67
N GLU A 165 -4.38 -9.92 21.89
CA GLU A 165 -3.62 -11.08 22.38
C GLU A 165 -2.57 -10.68 23.43
N ILE A 166 -1.92 -9.51 23.25
CA ILE A 166 -0.99 -8.98 24.26
C ILE A 166 -1.76 -8.61 25.53
N ALA A 167 -2.86 -7.86 25.41
CA ALA A 167 -3.67 -7.46 26.56
C ALA A 167 -4.20 -8.66 27.37
N LYS A 168 -4.50 -9.77 26.68
CA LYS A 168 -4.94 -11.00 27.30
C LYS A 168 -3.82 -11.77 28.01
N ARG A 169 -2.65 -11.87 27.39
CA ARG A 169 -1.53 -12.72 27.87
C ARG A 169 -0.56 -11.99 28.78
N ARG A 170 -0.37 -10.71 28.53
CA ARG A 170 0.59 -9.84 29.20
C ARG A 170 0.00 -8.44 29.43
N PRO A 171 -1.10 -8.34 30.24
CA PRO A 171 -1.71 -7.04 30.54
C PRO A 171 -0.75 -6.04 31.18
N ASP A 172 0.28 -6.52 31.84
CA ASP A 172 1.38 -5.74 32.41
C ASP A 172 2.17 -4.93 31.36
N LEU A 173 2.22 -5.38 30.10
CA LEU A 173 2.94 -4.71 29.01
C LEU A 173 2.07 -3.68 28.26
N VAL A 174 0.75 -3.67 28.48
CA VAL A 174 -0.15 -2.77 27.74
C VAL A 174 0.22 -1.29 27.90
N PRO A 175 0.53 -0.76 29.11
CA PRO A 175 0.95 0.62 29.23
C PRO A 175 2.18 0.97 28.38
N ALA A 176 3.17 0.09 28.32
CA ALA A 176 4.41 0.31 27.56
C ALA A 176 4.18 0.42 26.04
N LEU A 177 3.08 -0.14 25.51
CA LEU A 177 2.75 -0.04 24.08
C LEU A 177 2.29 1.35 23.67
N PHE A 178 1.87 2.18 24.62
CA PHE A 178 1.48 3.57 24.42
C PHE A 178 2.57 4.57 24.79
N GLU A 179 3.70 4.08 25.33
CA GLU A 179 4.86 4.94 25.58
C GLU A 179 5.59 5.23 24.27
N PRO A 180 6.01 6.48 24.03
CA PRO A 180 6.78 6.83 22.86
C PRO A 180 8.14 6.10 22.84
N VAL A 181 8.44 5.44 21.72
CA VAL A 181 9.74 4.79 21.48
C VAL A 181 10.47 5.46 20.31
N ALA A 182 11.79 5.49 20.38
CA ALA A 182 12.62 6.05 19.32
C ALA A 182 12.51 5.18 18.05
N THR A 183 12.10 5.79 16.96
CA THR A 183 11.97 5.16 15.65
C THR A 183 12.95 5.78 14.69
N ASP A 184 13.82 4.96 14.13
CA ASP A 184 14.90 5.36 13.22
C ASP A 184 14.33 5.92 11.90
N ARG A 185 14.87 7.05 11.44
CA ARG A 185 14.56 7.66 10.13
C ARG A 185 15.31 7.01 8.96
N ARG A 186 16.17 6.03 9.21
CA ARG A 186 16.91 5.26 8.20
C ARG A 186 17.64 6.14 7.18
N GLY A 187 18.36 7.15 7.68
CA GLY A 187 19.13 8.08 6.86
C GLY A 187 18.31 9.17 6.16
N GLU A 188 16.97 9.12 6.19
CA GLU A 188 16.09 10.17 5.66
C GLU A 188 15.83 11.23 6.73
N VAL A 189 16.91 11.93 7.13
CA VAL A 189 16.86 12.92 8.20
C VAL A 189 16.71 14.32 7.61
N PRO A 190 15.58 15.03 7.85
CA PRO A 190 15.45 16.41 7.46
C PRO A 190 16.48 17.28 8.16
N GLU A 191 16.91 18.36 7.50
CA GLU A 191 17.87 19.29 8.07
C GLU A 191 17.39 19.83 9.45
N GLY A 192 18.27 19.80 10.44
CA GLY A 192 17.99 20.27 11.79
C GLY A 192 17.12 19.33 12.64
N GLN A 193 16.86 18.11 12.19
CA GLN A 193 16.13 17.11 12.97
C GLN A 193 17.03 15.98 13.46
N ASP A 194 16.58 15.29 14.51
CA ASP A 194 17.22 14.08 15.00
C ASP A 194 17.10 12.92 14.00
N PRO A 195 18.04 11.95 14.01
CA PRO A 195 17.98 10.76 13.16
C PRO A 195 16.85 9.80 13.55
N PHE A 196 16.06 10.11 14.54
CA PHE A 196 14.90 9.38 15.01
C PHE A 196 13.72 10.29 15.30
N PHE A 197 12.57 9.73 15.48
CA PHE A 197 11.38 10.39 16.02
C PHE A 197 10.70 9.50 17.06
N MET A 198 9.96 10.13 17.98
CA MET A 198 9.28 9.41 19.05
C MET A 198 7.84 9.11 18.65
N ILE A 199 7.45 7.82 18.68
CA ILE A 199 6.09 7.38 18.38
C ILE A 199 5.75 6.13 19.20
N PRO A 200 4.52 6.00 19.76
CA PRO A 200 4.11 4.79 20.44
C PRO A 200 3.87 3.65 19.42
N VAL A 201 3.91 2.41 19.92
CA VAL A 201 3.59 1.23 19.10
C VAL A 201 2.10 1.21 18.72
N PHE A 202 1.24 1.67 19.63
CA PHE A 202 -0.20 1.86 19.39
C PHE A 202 -0.61 3.28 19.79
N SER A 203 -1.51 3.86 19.02
CA SER A 203 -2.05 5.22 19.24
C SER A 203 -3.57 5.23 19.08
#